data_4561507054a06e206d951955dc6f144a
#
_entry.id   4561507054a06e206d951955dc6f144a
#
_cell.length_a   1.000
_cell.length_b   1.000
_cell.length_c   1.000
_cell.angle_alpha   90.00
_cell.angle_beta   90.00
_cell.angle_gamma   90.00
#
_symmetry.space_group_name_H-M   'P 1'
#
loop_
_entity.id
_entity.type
_entity.pdbx_description
1 polymer ?
#
loop_
_entity_poly.entity_id
_entity_poly.type
_entity_poly.pdbx_seq_one_letter_code
_entity_poly.pdbx_strand_id
1 'polypeptide(L)'
;MKILSRILSTVAAAALTVGLCAPAAQAQLGLAQLSSGSSQLDIGGLADALAPTGDGSISLPGNLQPEIYVADRNAAQYFTNAGRVEPGSAIYNHDEQKKCSAGHIVGDGHNVFVVTAGHCGNPGHRFFYRDCAGKPVFFGQMTVETKNTNRDGLISSPDIGLIQITNPAAEYSATPALNGKVNGWLSLEQVDRIKPTICRIGATRGYSCGNYLTAKPEIGAFFFGNDGYFGDSGGAVYALIDGQYYPVGIYSGSLTTDNRITMAMELGHIMNHFGLKVYS
;
A
#
# COMPACT_ATOMS: atom_id res chain seq x y z
N MET A 1 -55.90 -5.78 32.42
CA MET A 1 -54.92 -4.70 32.35
C MET A 1 -53.57 -5.30 31.99
N LYS A 2 -53.17 -5.21 30.69
CA LYS A 2 -51.89 -5.72 30.22
C LYS A 2 -51.01 -4.51 29.91
N ILE A 3 -49.92 -4.35 30.65
CA ILE A 3 -48.93 -3.29 30.47
C ILE A 3 -47.92 -3.83 29.43
N LEU A 4 -47.95 -3.24 28.23
CA LEU A 4 -46.92 -3.48 27.23
C LEU A 4 -45.71 -2.61 27.57
N SER A 5 -44.61 -3.24 27.95
CA SER A 5 -43.28 -2.62 28.02
C SER A 5 -42.70 -2.49 26.61
N ARG A 6 -42.55 -1.26 26.10
CA ARG A 6 -41.82 -0.96 24.92
C ARG A 6 -40.34 -0.83 25.24
N ILE A 7 -39.53 -1.79 24.78
CA ILE A 7 -38.08 -1.68 24.82
C ILE A 7 -37.70 -0.80 23.62
N LEU A 8 -37.26 0.45 23.91
CA LEU A 8 -36.59 1.31 22.94
C LEU A 8 -35.15 0.81 22.79
N SER A 9 -34.88 0.18 21.67
CA SER A 9 -33.50 -0.08 21.24
C SER A 9 -32.89 1.22 20.69
N THR A 10 -32.08 1.88 21.50
CA THR A 10 -31.22 2.98 21.05
C THR A 10 -30.08 2.42 20.23
N VAL A 11 -30.18 2.53 18.92
CA VAL A 11 -29.05 2.35 18.02
C VAL A 11 -28.13 3.55 18.25
N ALA A 12 -27.02 3.32 18.93
CA ALA A 12 -25.94 4.28 19.04
C ALA A 12 -25.27 4.38 17.66
N ALA A 13 -25.65 5.40 16.89
CA ALA A 13 -24.89 5.81 15.73
C ALA A 13 -23.53 6.33 16.25
N ALA A 14 -22.48 5.55 16.08
CA ALA A 14 -21.11 6.00 16.28
C ALA A 14 -20.84 7.03 15.19
N ALA A 15 -21.01 8.32 15.51
CA ALA A 15 -20.51 9.41 14.70
C ALA A 15 -18.99 9.29 14.69
N LEU A 16 -18.41 8.88 13.56
CA LEU A 16 -17.00 9.11 13.28
C LEU A 16 -16.81 10.63 13.32
N THR A 17 -16.33 11.14 14.45
CA THR A 17 -15.77 12.48 14.48
C THR A 17 -14.54 12.44 13.59
N VAL A 18 -14.65 13.07 12.43
CA VAL A 18 -13.53 13.42 11.57
C VAL A 18 -12.63 14.34 12.41
N GLY A 19 -11.72 13.73 13.17
CA GLY A 19 -10.67 14.43 13.87
C GLY A 19 -9.71 14.96 12.82
N LEU A 20 -9.96 16.17 12.36
CA LEU A 20 -9.00 16.93 11.58
C LEU A 20 -7.73 17.02 12.43
N CYS A 21 -6.68 16.30 12.01
CA CYS A 21 -5.30 16.47 12.45
C CYS A 21 -5.14 16.78 13.95
N ALA A 22 -5.42 15.80 14.83
CA ALA A 22 -4.90 15.88 16.19
C ALA A 22 -3.37 15.82 16.13
N PRO A 23 -2.63 16.68 16.88
CA PRO A 23 -1.20 16.57 16.94
C PRO A 23 -0.82 15.15 17.40
N ALA A 24 -0.10 14.43 16.57
CA ALA A 24 0.42 13.12 16.92
C ALA A 24 1.27 13.27 18.18
N ALA A 25 0.94 12.52 19.23
CA ALA A 25 1.89 12.30 20.31
C ALA A 25 3.14 11.73 19.65
N GLN A 26 4.22 12.49 19.68
CA GLN A 26 5.51 12.13 19.12
C GLN A 26 5.96 10.81 19.76
N ALA A 27 5.81 9.71 19.07
CA ALA A 27 6.62 8.54 19.31
C ALA A 27 8.02 8.92 18.80
N GLN A 28 8.78 9.60 19.63
CA GLN A 28 10.23 9.75 19.44
C GLN A 28 10.85 8.36 19.58
N LEU A 29 10.90 7.62 18.48
CA LEU A 29 11.95 6.65 18.30
C LEU A 29 13.23 7.49 18.18
N GLY A 30 14.11 7.38 19.19
CA GLY A 30 15.33 8.14 19.26
C GLY A 30 16.12 8.03 17.95
N LEU A 31 16.14 9.11 17.20
CA LEU A 31 17.01 9.31 16.06
C LEU A 31 18.43 9.46 16.63
N ALA A 32 19.11 8.33 16.85
CA ALA A 32 20.57 8.32 16.92
C ALA A 32 21.06 8.78 15.56
N GLN A 33 21.68 9.94 15.55
CA GLN A 33 22.47 10.57 14.49
C GLN A 33 22.46 9.84 13.14
N LEU A 34 21.66 10.35 12.20
CA LEU A 34 21.83 10.08 10.79
C LEU A 34 23.17 10.65 10.35
N SER A 35 24.22 9.84 10.42
CA SER A 35 25.46 10.13 9.71
C SER A 35 25.14 10.05 8.21
N SER A 36 25.54 11.06 7.47
CA SER A 36 25.42 11.20 6.02
C SER A 36 26.27 10.16 5.27
N GLY A 37 25.82 8.93 5.31
CA GLY A 37 26.32 7.85 4.46
C GLY A 37 25.22 7.50 3.48
N SER A 38 25.28 8.03 2.27
CA SER A 38 24.43 7.56 1.15
C SER A 38 24.91 6.18 0.72
N SER A 39 24.46 5.12 1.41
CA SER A 39 24.54 3.80 0.86
C SER A 39 23.46 3.72 -0.23
N GLN A 40 23.88 3.84 -1.49
CA GLN A 40 23.02 3.51 -2.62
C GLN A 40 22.67 2.03 -2.49
N LEU A 41 21.35 1.74 -2.42
CA LEU A 41 20.88 0.38 -2.57
C LEU A 41 21.33 -0.13 -3.94
N ASP A 42 21.97 -1.29 -3.98
CA ASP A 42 22.34 -1.93 -5.24
C ASP A 42 21.09 -2.48 -5.91
N ILE A 43 20.59 -1.77 -6.93
CA ILE A 43 19.40 -2.12 -7.68
C ILE A 43 19.67 -3.10 -8.83
N GLY A 44 20.95 -3.31 -9.23
CA GLY A 44 21.30 -4.16 -10.36
C GLY A 44 20.84 -5.59 -10.18
N GLY A 45 21.03 -6.15 -8.98
CA GLY A 45 20.60 -7.51 -8.66
C GLY A 45 19.08 -7.68 -8.53
N LEU A 46 18.32 -6.64 -8.19
CA LEU A 46 16.87 -6.73 -8.06
C LEU A 46 16.20 -6.87 -9.43
N ALA A 47 16.62 -6.07 -10.42
CA ALA A 47 16.06 -6.15 -11.77
C ALA A 47 16.26 -7.55 -12.37
N ASP A 48 17.46 -8.14 -12.18
CA ASP A 48 17.76 -9.48 -12.64
C ASP A 48 17.02 -10.58 -11.86
N ALA A 49 16.88 -10.43 -10.54
CA ALA A 49 16.15 -11.38 -9.69
C ALA A 49 14.65 -11.39 -9.95
N LEU A 50 14.11 -10.29 -10.47
CA LEU A 50 12.70 -10.07 -10.76
C LEU A 50 12.41 -10.09 -12.28
N ALA A 51 13.41 -10.34 -13.13
CA ALA A 51 13.23 -10.42 -14.57
C ALA A 51 12.27 -11.58 -14.93
N PRO A 52 11.26 -11.34 -15.79
CA PRO A 52 10.36 -12.39 -16.21
C PRO A 52 11.11 -13.42 -17.07
N THR A 53 10.83 -14.69 -16.83
CA THR A 53 11.42 -15.82 -17.58
C THR A 53 10.60 -16.21 -18.82
N GLY A 54 9.72 -15.33 -19.34
CA GLY A 54 8.81 -15.63 -20.43
C GLY A 54 8.45 -14.43 -21.30
N ASP A 55 7.63 -14.66 -22.32
CA ASP A 55 7.19 -13.67 -23.33
C ASP A 55 6.30 -12.51 -22.81
N GLY A 56 6.18 -12.38 -21.51
CA GLY A 56 5.59 -11.23 -20.84
C GLY A 56 4.05 -11.15 -20.88
N SER A 57 3.34 -12.15 -21.39
CA SER A 57 1.88 -12.15 -21.36
C SER A 57 1.35 -12.81 -20.09
N ILE A 58 0.66 -12.04 -19.23
CA ILE A 58 -0.06 -12.61 -18.08
C ILE A 58 -1.36 -13.23 -18.59
N SER A 59 -1.41 -14.54 -18.66
CA SER A 59 -2.66 -15.27 -18.88
C SER A 59 -3.28 -15.62 -17.52
N LEU A 60 -4.46 -15.06 -17.24
CA LEU A 60 -5.25 -15.42 -16.06
C LEU A 60 -6.26 -16.52 -16.41
N PRO A 61 -6.63 -17.39 -15.44
CA PRO A 61 -7.74 -18.32 -15.63
C PRO A 61 -9.02 -17.57 -16.04
N GLY A 62 -9.70 -18.02 -17.09
CA GLY A 62 -10.88 -17.35 -17.63
C GLY A 62 -12.14 -17.41 -16.76
N ASN A 63 -12.09 -18.12 -15.62
CA ASN A 63 -13.21 -18.35 -14.71
C ASN A 63 -13.05 -17.66 -13.34
N LEU A 64 -12.20 -16.64 -13.23
CA LEU A 64 -12.06 -15.89 -11.98
C LEU A 64 -13.36 -15.17 -11.64
N GLN A 65 -13.81 -15.32 -10.38
CA GLN A 65 -15.01 -14.69 -9.86
C GLN A 65 -14.62 -13.68 -8.76
N PRO A 66 -14.46 -12.39 -9.10
CA PRO A 66 -14.13 -11.37 -8.11
C PRO A 66 -15.34 -11.04 -7.24
N GLU A 67 -15.14 -11.12 -5.93
CA GLU A 67 -16.12 -10.70 -4.92
C GLU A 67 -15.53 -9.57 -4.10
N ILE A 68 -16.31 -8.50 -3.90
CA ILE A 68 -15.95 -7.39 -3.03
C ILE A 68 -16.84 -7.48 -1.80
N TYR A 69 -16.24 -7.78 -0.64
CA TYR A 69 -16.96 -7.95 0.62
C TYR A 69 -17.25 -6.62 1.31
N VAL A 70 -16.32 -5.67 1.20
CA VAL A 70 -16.40 -4.33 1.79
C VAL A 70 -15.79 -3.33 0.82
N ALA A 71 -16.43 -2.16 0.69
CA ALA A 71 -15.90 -1.01 -0.01
C ALA A 71 -16.33 0.27 0.71
N ASP A 72 -15.43 0.85 1.50
CA ASP A 72 -15.65 2.14 2.17
C ASP A 72 -14.89 3.25 1.42
N ARG A 73 -15.59 3.87 0.48
CA ARG A 73 -15.05 4.99 -0.31
C ARG A 73 -14.93 6.28 0.51
N ASN A 74 -15.66 6.41 1.62
CA ASN A 74 -15.58 7.60 2.47
C ASN A 74 -14.22 7.67 3.19
N ALA A 75 -13.60 6.52 3.45
CA ALA A 75 -12.25 6.45 3.99
C ALA A 75 -11.21 7.15 3.10
N ALA A 76 -11.48 7.34 1.80
CA ALA A 76 -10.59 8.08 0.90
C ALA A 76 -10.35 9.52 1.34
N GLN A 77 -11.33 10.17 1.97
CA GLN A 77 -11.17 11.52 2.51
C GLN A 77 -10.12 11.56 3.62
N TYR A 78 -10.09 10.56 4.48
CA TYR A 78 -9.07 10.43 5.50
C TYR A 78 -7.68 10.28 4.86
N PHE A 79 -7.49 9.29 3.97
CA PHE A 79 -6.19 9.03 3.36
C PHE A 79 -5.67 10.17 2.48
N THR A 80 -6.56 10.92 1.85
CA THR A 80 -6.18 12.12 1.07
C THR A 80 -5.69 13.25 1.96
N ASN A 81 -6.22 13.36 3.18
CA ASN A 81 -5.95 14.46 4.12
C ASN A 81 -5.27 13.96 5.41
N ALA A 82 -4.50 12.90 5.36
CA ALA A 82 -3.86 12.29 6.53
C ALA A 82 -2.90 13.25 7.27
N GLY A 83 -2.40 14.28 6.59
CA GLY A 83 -1.47 15.26 7.17
C GLY A 83 -0.05 14.75 7.35
N ARG A 84 0.19 13.49 7.02
CA ARG A 84 1.49 12.79 7.13
C ARG A 84 1.56 11.64 6.12
N VAL A 85 2.73 11.04 5.99
CA VAL A 85 2.91 9.80 5.22
C VAL A 85 2.57 8.61 6.10
N GLU A 86 1.56 7.84 5.71
CA GLU A 86 1.19 6.59 6.38
C GLU A 86 0.62 5.61 5.34
N PRO A 87 0.51 4.31 5.65
CA PRO A 87 -0.08 3.36 4.72
C PRO A 87 -1.47 3.81 4.23
N GLY A 88 -1.64 3.89 2.90
CA GLY A 88 -2.86 4.36 2.24
C GLY A 88 -2.91 5.87 1.98
N SER A 89 -2.07 6.70 2.61
CA SER A 89 -2.12 8.15 2.43
C SER A 89 -1.70 8.59 1.02
N ALA A 90 -2.24 9.75 0.58
CA ALA A 90 -1.88 10.33 -0.71
C ALA A 90 -0.42 10.81 -0.73
N ILE A 91 0.32 10.38 -1.74
CA ILE A 91 1.66 10.87 -2.07
C ILE A 91 1.66 11.45 -3.48
N TYR A 92 2.48 12.45 -3.70
CA TYR A 92 2.52 13.20 -4.93
C TYR A 92 3.92 13.22 -5.51
N ASN A 93 4.11 12.63 -6.68
CA ASN A 93 5.31 12.79 -7.46
C ASN A 93 5.31 14.18 -8.08
N HIS A 94 6.23 15.05 -7.63
CA HIS A 94 6.32 16.42 -8.10
C HIS A 94 6.80 16.52 -9.56
N ASP A 95 7.67 15.63 -9.96
CA ASP A 95 8.36 15.70 -11.25
C ASP A 95 7.46 15.23 -12.40
N GLU A 96 6.51 14.33 -12.13
CA GLU A 96 5.51 13.88 -13.11
C GLU A 96 4.08 14.39 -12.83
N GLN A 97 3.88 15.20 -11.78
CA GLN A 97 2.56 15.71 -11.38
C GLN A 97 1.53 14.59 -11.18
N LYS A 98 1.97 13.47 -10.63
CA LYS A 98 1.19 12.24 -10.45
C LYS A 98 0.81 12.04 -8.99
N LYS A 99 -0.44 11.65 -8.73
CA LYS A 99 -0.91 11.20 -7.42
C LYS A 99 -0.83 9.67 -7.34
N CYS A 100 -0.26 9.17 -6.26
CA CYS A 100 -0.25 7.77 -5.84
C CYS A 100 -0.63 7.65 -4.37
N SER A 101 -0.55 6.44 -3.84
CA SER A 101 -0.74 6.14 -2.42
C SER A 101 0.54 5.57 -1.80
N ALA A 102 0.78 5.87 -0.54
CA ALA A 102 1.82 5.23 0.25
C ALA A 102 1.42 3.77 0.55
N GLY A 103 2.35 2.87 0.36
CA GLY A 103 2.22 1.48 0.78
C GLY A 103 2.68 1.30 2.22
N HIS A 104 3.56 0.33 2.43
CA HIS A 104 4.09 0.04 3.76
C HIS A 104 5.31 0.91 4.07
N ILE A 105 5.48 1.23 5.35
CA ILE A 105 6.73 1.83 5.85
C ILE A 105 7.69 0.69 6.21
N VAL A 106 8.87 0.71 5.63
CA VAL A 106 9.89 -0.32 5.80
C VAL A 106 11.25 0.31 6.08
N GLY A 107 12.20 -0.49 6.56
CA GLY A 107 13.57 0.00 6.77
C GLY A 107 14.58 -1.11 6.99
N ASP A 108 15.87 -0.74 6.87
CA ASP A 108 17.04 -1.60 7.08
C ASP A 108 17.68 -1.39 8.47
N GLY A 109 17.07 -0.57 9.31
CA GLY A 109 17.59 -0.16 10.61
C GLY A 109 18.38 1.16 10.58
N HIS A 110 18.73 1.66 9.40
CA HIS A 110 19.43 2.94 9.19
C HIS A 110 18.57 3.90 8.36
N ASN A 111 17.93 3.40 7.33
CA ASN A 111 17.09 4.16 6.42
C ASN A 111 15.62 3.74 6.57
N VAL A 112 14.73 4.69 6.35
CA VAL A 112 13.29 4.46 6.32
C VAL A 112 12.79 4.71 4.90
N PHE A 113 11.96 3.80 4.42
CA PHE A 113 11.39 3.85 3.08
C PHE A 113 9.86 3.72 3.11
N VAL A 114 9.23 4.34 2.13
CA VAL A 114 7.84 4.08 1.76
C VAL A 114 7.85 3.15 0.55
N VAL A 115 7.22 2.00 0.67
CA VAL A 115 6.96 1.14 -0.50
C VAL A 115 5.78 1.76 -1.27
N THR A 116 5.88 1.82 -2.59
CA THR A 116 4.80 2.26 -3.49
C THR A 116 4.89 1.48 -4.80
N ALA A 117 4.02 1.77 -5.78
CA ALA A 117 4.14 1.17 -7.11
C ALA A 117 5.30 1.81 -7.90
N GLY A 118 6.02 1.02 -8.68
CA GLY A 118 7.14 1.49 -9.48
C GLY A 118 6.72 2.55 -10.50
N HIS A 119 5.54 2.37 -11.13
CA HIS A 119 5.02 3.34 -12.09
C HIS A 119 4.66 4.70 -11.47
N CYS A 120 4.73 4.85 -10.12
CA CYS A 120 4.51 6.13 -9.46
C CYS A 120 5.65 7.14 -9.66
N GLY A 121 6.84 6.69 -10.11
CA GLY A 121 7.96 7.58 -10.39
C GLY A 121 9.17 6.88 -10.98
N ASN A 122 10.28 7.61 -11.04
CA ASN A 122 11.59 7.11 -11.41
C ASN A 122 12.60 7.44 -10.31
N PRO A 123 13.74 6.73 -10.22
CA PRO A 123 14.80 7.09 -9.29
C PRO A 123 15.19 8.58 -9.42
N GLY A 124 15.31 9.26 -8.27
CA GLY A 124 15.56 10.69 -8.16
C GLY A 124 14.31 11.57 -8.14
N HIS A 125 13.14 11.08 -8.52
CA HIS A 125 11.90 11.85 -8.42
C HIS A 125 11.55 12.18 -6.98
N ARG A 126 11.06 13.41 -6.75
CA ARG A 126 10.73 13.99 -5.45
C ARG A 126 9.27 13.75 -5.11
N PHE A 127 9.05 13.30 -3.87
CA PHE A 127 7.71 12.99 -3.38
C PHE A 127 7.29 13.90 -2.23
N PHE A 128 6.02 14.27 -2.24
CA PHE A 128 5.39 15.17 -1.29
C PHE A 128 4.11 14.53 -0.72
N TYR A 129 3.77 14.91 0.49
CA TYR A 129 2.44 14.73 1.05
C TYR A 129 1.82 16.12 1.33
N ARG A 130 0.56 16.17 1.72
CA ARG A 130 -0.07 17.41 2.19
C ARG A 130 -0.19 17.38 3.70
N ASP A 131 0.27 18.44 4.37
CA ASP A 131 0.05 18.62 5.80
C ASP A 131 -1.43 18.93 6.11
N CYS A 132 -1.74 19.08 7.39
CA CYS A 132 -3.10 19.36 7.85
C CYS A 132 -3.67 20.68 7.34
N ALA A 133 -2.84 21.61 6.88
CA ALA A 133 -3.26 22.84 6.23
C ALA A 133 -3.39 22.68 4.71
N GLY A 134 -3.18 21.46 4.17
CA GLY A 134 -3.19 21.17 2.75
C GLY A 134 -1.92 21.62 2.00
N LYS A 135 -0.90 22.08 2.72
CA LYS A 135 0.36 22.54 2.14
C LYS A 135 1.23 21.35 1.74
N PRO A 136 1.85 21.36 0.54
CA PRO A 136 2.77 20.31 0.13
C PRO A 136 4.05 20.31 0.98
N VAL A 137 4.41 19.15 1.51
CA VAL A 137 5.62 18.92 2.29
C VAL A 137 6.44 17.85 1.58
N PHE A 138 7.67 18.20 1.21
CA PHE A 138 8.63 17.22 0.69
C PHE A 138 8.96 16.19 1.76
N PHE A 139 8.99 14.90 1.42
CA PHE A 139 9.39 13.87 2.38
C PHE A 139 10.54 13.00 1.90
N GLY A 140 10.74 12.82 0.60
CA GLY A 140 11.79 11.95 0.13
C GLY A 140 11.87 11.81 -1.38
N GLN A 141 12.79 10.95 -1.81
CA GLN A 141 13.04 10.66 -3.22
C GLN A 141 12.93 9.16 -3.50
N MET A 142 12.44 8.82 -4.68
CA MET A 142 12.48 7.44 -5.13
C MET A 142 13.92 7.01 -5.37
N THR A 143 14.32 5.89 -4.77
CA THR A 143 15.68 5.34 -4.86
C THR A 143 15.71 4.06 -5.67
N VAL A 144 14.63 3.30 -5.63
CA VAL A 144 14.46 2.03 -6.34
C VAL A 144 13.14 2.06 -7.09
N GLU A 145 13.14 1.57 -8.30
CA GLU A 145 11.95 1.35 -9.09
C GLU A 145 12.17 0.11 -9.97
N THR A 146 11.16 -0.76 -9.98
CA THR A 146 11.03 -1.83 -10.94
C THR A 146 9.68 -1.65 -11.61
N LYS A 147 9.68 -1.44 -12.91
CA LYS A 147 8.48 -1.46 -13.74
C LYS A 147 8.87 -1.94 -15.12
N ASN A 148 8.08 -2.83 -15.65
CA ASN A 148 8.16 -3.20 -17.04
C ASN A 148 6.72 -3.27 -17.57
N THR A 149 6.33 -2.23 -18.27
CA THR A 149 5.08 -2.21 -19.03
C THR A 149 5.44 -2.50 -20.47
N ASN A 150 5.07 -3.66 -20.99
CA ASN A 150 5.08 -3.87 -22.44
C ASN A 150 4.08 -2.90 -23.07
N ARG A 151 4.23 -2.72 -24.38
CA ARG A 151 3.41 -1.78 -25.18
C ARG A 151 1.91 -2.02 -25.08
N ASP A 152 1.49 -3.20 -24.64
CA ASP A 152 0.08 -3.60 -24.49
C ASP A 152 -0.48 -3.34 -23.08
N GLY A 153 0.27 -2.66 -22.20
CA GLY A 153 -0.15 -2.35 -20.83
C GLY A 153 -0.15 -3.56 -19.88
N LEU A 154 0.35 -4.70 -20.34
CA LEU A 154 0.53 -5.89 -19.51
C LEU A 154 1.79 -5.73 -18.67
N ILE A 155 1.68 -5.95 -17.37
CA ILE A 155 2.83 -5.94 -16.47
C ILE A 155 3.55 -7.29 -16.60
N SER A 156 4.78 -7.26 -17.04
CA SER A 156 5.64 -8.44 -17.25
C SER A 156 6.72 -8.59 -16.18
N SER A 157 6.80 -7.65 -15.24
CA SER A 157 7.74 -7.66 -14.12
C SER A 157 7.11 -7.00 -12.90
N PRO A 158 7.69 -7.14 -11.71
CA PRO A 158 7.21 -6.42 -10.54
C PRO A 158 7.14 -4.93 -10.78
N ASP A 159 6.07 -4.31 -10.25
CA ASP A 159 5.81 -2.88 -10.30
C ASP A 159 5.95 -2.32 -8.87
N ILE A 160 7.18 -2.18 -8.40
CA ILE A 160 7.50 -1.76 -7.03
C ILE A 160 8.47 -0.59 -7.03
N GLY A 161 8.23 0.40 -6.17
CA GLY A 161 9.11 1.53 -5.91
C GLY A 161 9.41 1.68 -4.42
N LEU A 162 10.63 2.12 -4.10
CA LEU A 162 11.04 2.54 -2.77
C LEU A 162 11.35 4.02 -2.76
N ILE A 163 10.65 4.77 -1.93
CA ILE A 163 10.91 6.19 -1.69
C ILE A 163 11.63 6.30 -0.35
N GLN A 164 12.90 6.70 -0.36
CA GLN A 164 13.63 6.95 0.86
C GLN A 164 13.14 8.24 1.51
N ILE A 165 12.78 8.18 2.80
CA ILE A 165 12.45 9.38 3.58
C ILE A 165 13.76 10.08 3.91
N THR A 166 14.00 11.24 3.27
CA THR A 166 15.23 12.01 3.40
C THR A 166 15.05 13.34 4.13
N ASN A 167 13.80 13.80 4.29
CA ASN A 167 13.51 15.00 5.05
C ASN A 167 13.26 14.64 6.52
N PRO A 168 14.14 15.05 7.46
CA PRO A 168 13.97 14.73 8.88
C PRO A 168 12.77 15.45 9.53
N ALA A 169 12.21 16.47 8.88
CA ALA A 169 11.00 17.16 9.33
C ALA A 169 9.70 16.56 8.75
N ALA A 170 9.80 15.53 7.92
CA ALA A 170 8.62 14.87 7.40
C ALA A 170 7.90 14.05 8.48
N GLU A 171 6.60 14.25 8.60
CA GLU A 171 5.78 13.44 9.49
C GLU A 171 5.39 12.13 8.80
N TYR A 172 5.61 11.00 9.47
CA TYR A 172 5.18 9.70 8.99
C TYR A 172 4.75 8.77 10.13
N SER A 173 3.92 7.78 9.80
CA SER A 173 3.50 6.72 10.72
C SER A 173 3.54 5.37 9.98
N ALA A 174 4.07 4.36 10.63
CA ALA A 174 4.03 2.99 10.10
C ALA A 174 2.69 2.29 10.41
N THR A 175 1.95 2.80 11.39
CA THR A 175 0.65 2.24 11.79
C THR A 175 -0.44 2.72 10.84
N PRO A 176 -1.11 1.82 10.09
CA PRO A 176 -2.21 2.19 9.25
C PRO A 176 -3.46 2.56 10.06
N ALA A 177 -4.32 3.40 9.48
CA ALA A 177 -5.64 3.69 10.04
C ALA A 177 -6.61 2.52 9.77
N LEU A 178 -6.39 1.39 10.43
CA LEU A 178 -7.22 0.19 10.34
C LEU A 178 -7.71 -0.23 11.73
N ASN A 179 -8.95 -0.74 11.78
CA ASN A 179 -9.50 -1.32 13.01
C ASN A 179 -9.00 -2.75 13.16
N GLY A 180 -7.83 -2.94 13.74
CA GLY A 180 -7.24 -4.25 13.97
C GLY A 180 -5.73 -4.18 14.16
N LYS A 181 -5.17 -5.26 14.70
CA LYS A 181 -3.73 -5.36 14.88
C LYS A 181 -3.05 -5.66 13.55
N VAL A 182 -1.96 -4.98 13.29
CA VAL A 182 -1.04 -5.32 12.19
C VAL A 182 0.07 -6.20 12.73
N ASN A 183 0.31 -7.32 12.06
CA ASN A 183 1.33 -8.30 12.42
C ASN A 183 2.50 -8.27 11.41
N GLY A 184 3.38 -9.27 11.48
CA GLY A 184 4.44 -9.46 10.48
C GLY A 184 3.89 -9.76 9.09
N TRP A 185 4.66 -9.48 8.05
CA TRP A 185 4.27 -9.71 6.65
C TRP A 185 4.19 -11.21 6.29
N LEU A 186 3.38 -11.54 5.29
CA LEU A 186 3.29 -12.86 4.69
C LEU A 186 3.88 -12.87 3.28
N SER A 187 4.54 -13.98 2.93
CA SER A 187 5.02 -14.22 1.57
C SER A 187 3.87 -14.59 0.62
N LEU A 188 4.10 -14.43 -0.68
CA LEU A 188 3.13 -14.81 -1.70
C LEU A 188 2.75 -16.30 -1.60
N GLU A 189 3.70 -17.19 -1.33
CA GLU A 189 3.45 -18.62 -1.10
C GLU A 189 2.50 -18.86 0.08
N GLN A 190 2.67 -18.13 1.18
CA GLN A 190 1.76 -18.22 2.33
C GLN A 190 0.36 -17.73 1.98
N VAL A 191 0.26 -16.60 1.27
CA VAL A 191 -1.01 -16.04 0.82
C VAL A 191 -1.72 -16.99 -0.13
N ASP A 192 -1.02 -17.56 -1.12
CA ASP A 192 -1.61 -18.50 -2.09
C ASP A 192 -2.10 -19.80 -1.43
N ARG A 193 -1.39 -20.28 -0.42
CA ARG A 193 -1.80 -21.46 0.36
C ARG A 193 -3.03 -21.20 1.23
N ILE A 194 -3.09 -20.04 1.90
CA ILE A 194 -4.17 -19.70 2.85
C ILE A 194 -5.40 -19.19 2.13
N LYS A 195 -5.22 -18.45 1.03
CA LYS A 195 -6.27 -17.75 0.25
C LYS A 195 -7.16 -16.89 1.14
N PRO A 196 -6.56 -15.96 1.92
CA PRO A 196 -7.31 -15.15 2.89
C PRO A 196 -8.18 -14.10 2.18
N THR A 197 -9.00 -13.40 2.96
CA THR A 197 -9.55 -12.12 2.52
C THR A 197 -8.40 -11.13 2.33
N ILE A 198 -8.40 -10.43 1.18
CA ILE A 198 -7.38 -9.41 0.87
C ILE A 198 -8.00 -8.03 0.97
N CYS A 199 -7.36 -7.15 1.73
CA CYS A 199 -7.80 -5.78 1.94
C CYS A 199 -6.77 -4.79 1.37
N ARG A 200 -7.26 -3.68 0.82
CA ARG A 200 -6.43 -2.57 0.33
C ARG A 200 -6.87 -1.26 0.97
N ILE A 201 -5.90 -0.39 1.24
CA ILE A 201 -6.12 1.01 1.59
C ILE A 201 -5.42 1.93 0.59
N GLY A 202 -6.07 3.04 0.23
CA GLY A 202 -5.51 4.00 -0.72
C GLY A 202 -6.29 5.31 -0.78
N ALA A 203 -5.68 6.30 -1.39
CA ALA A 203 -6.11 7.70 -1.31
C ALA A 203 -7.26 8.08 -2.26
N THR A 204 -7.76 7.16 -3.08
CA THR A 204 -8.83 7.48 -4.04
C THR A 204 -10.12 6.72 -3.77
N ARG A 205 -10.04 5.43 -3.42
CA ARG A 205 -11.19 4.57 -3.10
C ARG A 205 -11.23 4.13 -1.65
N GLY A 206 -10.33 4.66 -0.80
CA GLY A 206 -10.35 4.40 0.62
C GLY A 206 -9.97 2.97 0.97
N TYR A 207 -10.87 2.25 1.62
CA TYR A 207 -10.68 0.88 2.10
C TYR A 207 -11.61 -0.08 1.37
N SER A 208 -11.07 -1.21 0.90
CA SER A 208 -11.90 -2.29 0.37
C SER A 208 -11.24 -3.65 0.56
N CYS A 209 -12.07 -4.68 0.74
CA CYS A 209 -11.66 -6.07 0.88
C CYS A 209 -12.45 -6.98 -0.06
N GLY A 210 -11.83 -8.07 -0.50
CA GLY A 210 -12.48 -9.09 -1.28
C GLY A 210 -11.74 -10.42 -1.25
N ASN A 211 -12.18 -11.35 -2.09
CA ASN A 211 -11.60 -12.68 -2.14
C ASN A 211 -10.25 -12.70 -2.84
N TYR A 212 -9.34 -13.53 -2.35
CA TYR A 212 -8.16 -13.94 -3.09
C TYR A 212 -8.58 -14.75 -4.34
N LEU A 213 -7.91 -14.49 -5.47
CA LEU A 213 -8.23 -15.16 -6.74
C LEU A 213 -7.13 -16.11 -7.19
N THR A 214 -5.93 -15.61 -7.41
CA THR A 214 -4.80 -16.38 -7.94
C THR A 214 -3.47 -15.63 -7.74
N ALA A 215 -2.35 -16.33 -7.90
CA ALA A 215 -1.01 -15.75 -7.95
C ALA A 215 -0.33 -15.94 -9.30
N LYS A 216 0.64 -15.09 -9.55
CA LYS A 216 1.63 -15.16 -10.64
C LYS A 216 3.02 -14.94 -10.03
N PRO A 217 3.61 -16.00 -9.43
CA PRO A 217 4.90 -15.87 -8.73
C PRO A 217 6.03 -15.42 -9.66
N GLU A 218 5.96 -15.75 -10.94
CA GLU A 218 6.95 -15.39 -11.95
C GLU A 218 7.14 -13.88 -12.13
N ILE A 219 6.15 -13.08 -11.72
CA ILE A 219 6.23 -11.61 -11.70
C ILE A 219 5.99 -11.02 -10.32
N GLY A 220 5.98 -11.84 -9.26
CA GLY A 220 5.73 -11.42 -7.89
C GLY A 220 4.33 -10.80 -7.68
N ALA A 221 3.33 -11.25 -8.45
CA ALA A 221 1.99 -10.68 -8.41
C ALA A 221 0.94 -11.66 -7.89
N PHE A 222 -0.12 -11.10 -7.29
CA PHE A 222 -1.35 -11.83 -6.99
C PHE A 222 -2.58 -10.97 -7.30
N PHE A 223 -3.73 -11.66 -7.44
CA PHE A 223 -4.98 -11.04 -7.89
C PHE A 223 -6.09 -11.31 -6.87
N PHE A 224 -6.95 -10.32 -6.69
CA PHE A 224 -8.04 -10.37 -5.72
C PHE A 224 -9.21 -9.46 -6.12
N GLY A 225 -10.39 -9.72 -5.57
CA GLY A 225 -11.57 -8.87 -5.75
C GLY A 225 -11.40 -7.54 -4.99
N ASN A 226 -11.54 -6.41 -5.67
CA ASN A 226 -11.35 -5.10 -5.04
C ASN A 226 -12.01 -3.95 -5.82
N ASP A 227 -12.24 -2.81 -5.13
CA ASP A 227 -12.69 -1.54 -5.69
C ASP A 227 -11.54 -0.53 -5.73
N GLY A 228 -10.58 -0.72 -6.64
CA GLY A 228 -9.45 0.17 -6.83
C GLY A 228 -9.63 1.13 -7.99
N TYR A 229 -8.92 2.28 -7.96
CA TYR A 229 -8.97 3.29 -9.01
C TYR A 229 -7.64 4.06 -9.13
N PHE A 230 -7.51 4.87 -10.18
CA PHE A 230 -6.35 5.75 -10.38
C PHE A 230 -6.04 6.59 -9.14
N GLY A 231 -4.78 6.58 -8.71
CA GLY A 231 -4.32 7.24 -7.50
C GLY A 231 -4.29 6.33 -6.25
N ASP A 232 -4.89 5.12 -6.31
CA ASP A 232 -4.69 4.08 -5.30
C ASP A 232 -3.39 3.30 -5.50
N SER A 233 -2.71 3.50 -6.65
CA SER A 233 -1.41 2.90 -7.00
C SER A 233 -0.41 3.05 -5.86
N GLY A 234 0.23 1.96 -5.48
CA GLY A 234 1.15 1.89 -4.35
C GLY A 234 0.50 1.71 -2.99
N GLY A 235 -0.83 1.84 -2.87
CA GLY A 235 -1.56 1.67 -1.61
C GLY A 235 -1.32 0.31 -0.95
N ALA A 236 -1.29 0.28 0.38
CA ALA A 236 -0.95 -0.92 1.13
C ALA A 236 -2.01 -2.02 1.02
N VAL A 237 -1.53 -3.26 0.82
CA VAL A 237 -2.38 -4.45 0.72
C VAL A 237 -2.06 -5.41 1.86
N TYR A 238 -3.11 -5.92 2.47
CA TYR A 238 -3.05 -6.79 3.65
C TYR A 238 -3.86 -8.07 3.43
N ALA A 239 -3.38 -9.18 3.98
CA ALA A 239 -4.23 -10.33 4.27
C ALA A 239 -4.97 -10.08 5.60
N LEU A 240 -6.27 -10.32 5.61
CA LEU A 240 -7.10 -10.30 6.82
C LEU A 240 -7.38 -11.73 7.27
N ILE A 241 -6.83 -12.11 8.43
CA ILE A 241 -6.94 -13.46 9.01
C ILE A 241 -7.33 -13.29 10.48
N ASP A 242 -8.45 -13.86 10.89
CA ASP A 242 -8.96 -13.81 12.26
C ASP A 242 -9.02 -12.38 12.84
N GLY A 243 -9.45 -11.42 12.01
CA GLY A 243 -9.56 -10.01 12.38
C GLY A 243 -8.23 -9.26 12.53
N GLN A 244 -7.12 -9.87 12.12
CA GLN A 244 -5.78 -9.28 12.16
C GLN A 244 -5.23 -9.06 10.75
N TYR A 245 -4.47 -7.98 10.56
CA TYR A 245 -3.90 -7.59 9.27
C TYR A 245 -2.44 -8.01 9.15
N TYR A 246 -2.09 -8.58 8.01
CA TYR A 246 -0.72 -8.98 7.66
C TYR A 246 -0.33 -8.28 6.37
N PRO A 247 0.68 -7.41 6.35
CA PRO A 247 1.22 -6.83 5.13
C PRO A 247 1.59 -7.92 4.12
N VAL A 248 1.12 -7.81 2.88
CA VAL A 248 1.39 -8.82 1.84
C VAL A 248 1.86 -8.22 0.52
N GLY A 249 1.50 -6.97 0.25
CA GLY A 249 1.83 -6.34 -1.03
C GLY A 249 1.45 -4.88 -1.11
N ILE A 250 1.52 -4.35 -2.32
CA ILE A 250 1.05 -3.03 -2.70
C ILE A 250 0.14 -3.13 -3.93
N TYR A 251 -0.85 -2.23 -4.01
CA TYR A 251 -1.74 -2.15 -5.17
C TYR A 251 -0.97 -1.63 -6.40
N SER A 252 -1.01 -2.37 -7.50
CA SER A 252 -0.45 -1.95 -8.78
C SER A 252 -1.51 -1.42 -9.74
N GLY A 253 -2.63 -2.11 -9.89
CA GLY A 253 -3.70 -1.69 -10.79
C GLY A 253 -4.86 -2.68 -10.84
N SER A 254 -5.87 -2.36 -11.64
CA SER A 254 -6.98 -3.27 -11.94
C SER A 254 -6.94 -3.70 -13.40
N LEU A 255 -7.50 -4.88 -13.70
CA LEU A 255 -7.57 -5.37 -15.07
C LEU A 255 -8.53 -4.52 -15.90
N THR A 256 -8.18 -4.31 -17.17
CA THR A 256 -9.05 -3.60 -18.12
C THR A 256 -10.29 -4.41 -18.54
N THR A 257 -10.20 -5.74 -18.46
CA THR A 257 -11.29 -6.67 -18.80
C THR A 257 -12.34 -6.79 -17.69
N ASP A 258 -11.94 -6.70 -16.43
CA ASP A 258 -12.81 -6.60 -15.27
C ASP A 258 -12.12 -5.77 -14.18
N ASN A 259 -12.57 -4.54 -13.99
CA ASN A 259 -11.99 -3.61 -13.02
C ASN A 259 -12.17 -4.01 -11.55
N ARG A 260 -12.96 -5.04 -11.28
CA ARG A 260 -13.09 -5.65 -9.94
C ARG A 260 -11.95 -6.62 -9.64
N ILE A 261 -11.17 -7.04 -10.64
CA ILE A 261 -9.97 -7.84 -10.46
C ILE A 261 -8.79 -6.90 -10.33
N THR A 262 -8.21 -6.90 -9.14
CA THR A 262 -7.06 -6.06 -8.80
C THR A 262 -5.80 -6.90 -8.77
N MET A 263 -4.71 -6.33 -9.25
CA MET A 263 -3.36 -6.85 -9.16
C MET A 263 -2.60 -6.14 -8.04
N ALA A 264 -1.99 -6.92 -7.17
CA ALA A 264 -1.02 -6.45 -6.18
C ALA A 264 0.35 -7.08 -6.43
N MET A 265 1.40 -6.33 -6.12
CA MET A 265 2.77 -6.83 -6.08
C MET A 265 3.12 -7.26 -4.66
N GLU A 266 3.72 -8.45 -4.51
CA GLU A 266 4.12 -8.94 -3.20
C GLU A 266 5.30 -8.15 -2.60
N LEU A 267 5.37 -8.14 -1.27
CA LEU A 267 6.49 -7.52 -0.55
C LEU A 267 7.74 -8.42 -0.49
N GLY A 268 7.57 -9.73 -0.56
CA GLY A 268 8.61 -10.71 -0.22
C GLY A 268 9.93 -10.49 -0.95
N HIS A 269 9.89 -10.19 -2.24
CA HIS A 269 11.10 -9.98 -3.03
C HIS A 269 11.94 -8.81 -2.50
N ILE A 270 11.33 -7.62 -2.33
CA ILE A 270 12.09 -6.44 -1.85
C ILE A 270 12.52 -6.59 -0.39
N MET A 271 11.68 -7.23 0.44
CA MET A 271 12.01 -7.47 1.85
C MET A 271 13.26 -8.35 1.98
N ASN A 272 13.30 -9.44 1.21
CA ASN A 272 14.42 -10.38 1.24
C ASN A 272 15.69 -9.82 0.56
N HIS A 273 15.49 -9.15 -0.61
CA HIS A 273 16.62 -8.65 -1.39
C HIS A 273 17.40 -7.55 -0.65
N PHE A 274 16.69 -6.63 -0.02
CA PHE A 274 17.31 -5.49 0.70
C PHE A 274 17.41 -5.70 2.21
N GLY A 275 17.01 -6.86 2.75
CA GLY A 275 17.03 -7.11 4.18
C GLY A 275 16.10 -6.17 4.98
N LEU A 276 15.00 -5.71 4.36
CA LEU A 276 14.09 -4.75 4.95
C LEU A 276 13.17 -5.41 5.98
N LYS A 277 12.67 -4.59 6.90
CA LYS A 277 11.64 -4.96 7.88
C LYS A 277 10.45 -4.04 7.70
N VAL A 278 9.24 -4.60 7.76
CA VAL A 278 8.02 -3.79 7.83
C VAL A 278 7.91 -3.21 9.24
N TYR A 279 7.67 -1.91 9.32
CA TYR A 279 7.31 -1.24 10.56
C TYR A 279 5.78 -1.22 10.71
N SER A 280 5.28 -1.31 11.95
CA SER A 280 3.85 -1.34 12.27
C SER A 280 3.56 -0.70 13.63
#